data_e8b0bf3851961e4cbf5d4f64bd4f2dae
#
_entry.id   e8b0bf3851961e4cbf5d4f64bd4f2dae
#
_cell.length_a   1.000
_cell.length_b   1.000
_cell.length_c   1.000
_cell.angle_alpha   90.00
_cell.angle_beta   90.00
_cell.angle_gamma   90.00
#
_symmetry.space_group_name_H-M   'P 1'
#
loop_
_entity.id
_entity.type
_entity.pdbx_description
1 polymer ?
#
loop_
_entity_poly.entity_id
_entity_poly.type
_entity_poly.pdbx_seq_one_letter_code
_entity_poly.pdbx_strand_id
1 'polypeptide(L)'
;MDIEFFTTPGLGDTSYLIASDGEAALVDPQRDAWRFLAVAEQRGWRVRHVLETHVHNDYLSGALETRAVTGARIAAPALGGYAFDHDGADEGTTIEVGGLRLRAMATPGHTPEHLAWAIHDADAPPDAPPSGVFTGGSLLVGTAGRTDLLGADRITELTRLQAATLRRLAALPPEVHVLPTHGAGSFCSVGPAAPTSASTIGAERLANPVVLALDGADFAGALLGGLGRYPDYYARMAPLNRAGPRVLGHAPQVPGLDAAAFSATEAFSATVSTGPRIVDGRDRNAFAAAHLSGSLNIELDDSFAAYVGWLVPFNAPLLLVLPDPIAEATAEAANQLLRIGYEQIRGVLAGGIEAWAASGRPTRSYPTTSIENLFDETARGIRADLLDVRQAVEWRDDGTIPGARTIFVADLPGRLSELPTDHEITVLCKAGSRATIAASILDGAGVPVRLVASGGATGWAERFAALEASRTVSNAAASGSR
;
A
#
# COMPACT_ATOMS: atom_id res chain seq x y z
N MET A 1 15.89 12.60 -23.64
CA MET A 1 15.18 12.47 -22.35
C MET A 1 14.96 11.00 -22.08
N ASP A 2 15.34 10.54 -20.89
CA ASP A 2 15.11 9.19 -20.40
C ASP A 2 14.33 9.25 -19.08
N ILE A 3 13.39 8.32 -18.88
CA ILE A 3 12.62 8.22 -17.63
C ILE A 3 12.60 6.75 -17.18
N GLU A 4 13.09 6.47 -15.97
CA GLU A 4 12.97 5.19 -15.31
C GLU A 4 11.84 5.25 -14.29
N PHE A 5 11.01 4.22 -14.27
CA PHE A 5 9.85 4.08 -13.41
C PHE A 5 10.15 3.09 -12.28
N PHE A 6 9.89 3.48 -11.06
CA PHE A 6 10.09 2.64 -9.88
C PHE A 6 8.76 2.42 -9.17
N THR A 7 7.99 1.46 -9.65
CA THR A 7 6.72 1.11 -9.02
C THR A 7 6.96 0.33 -7.74
N THR A 8 6.18 0.66 -6.71
CA THR A 8 6.13 -0.03 -5.42
C THR A 8 4.70 -0.56 -5.21
N PRO A 9 4.41 -1.78 -5.69
CA PRO A 9 3.04 -2.31 -5.77
C PRO A 9 2.29 -2.28 -4.43
N GLY A 10 2.99 -2.57 -3.33
CA GLY A 10 2.40 -2.62 -1.99
C GLY A 10 1.90 -1.29 -1.43
N LEU A 11 2.47 -0.18 -1.91
CA LEU A 11 1.99 1.17 -1.61
C LEU A 11 1.12 1.71 -2.76
N GLY A 12 1.22 1.10 -3.95
CA GLY A 12 0.57 1.58 -5.15
C GLY A 12 1.20 2.85 -5.71
N ASP A 13 2.51 3.06 -5.45
CA ASP A 13 3.21 4.29 -5.80
C ASP A 13 4.27 4.08 -6.87
N THR A 14 4.55 5.13 -7.62
CA THR A 14 5.62 5.20 -8.61
C THR A 14 6.48 6.43 -8.36
N SER A 15 7.78 6.21 -8.13
CA SER A 15 8.81 7.25 -8.16
C SER A 15 9.47 7.27 -9.52
N TYR A 16 10.06 8.40 -9.92
CA TYR A 16 10.67 8.54 -11.23
C TYR A 16 12.10 9.02 -11.14
N LEU A 17 12.95 8.54 -12.05
CA LEU A 17 14.27 9.09 -12.30
C LEU A 17 14.27 9.61 -13.76
N ILE A 18 14.23 10.93 -13.92
CA ILE A 18 14.27 11.58 -15.21
C ILE A 18 15.68 12.11 -15.49
N ALA A 19 16.20 11.87 -16.70
CA ALA A 19 17.55 12.25 -17.07
C ALA A 19 17.66 12.82 -18.47
N SER A 20 18.61 13.75 -18.64
CA SER A 20 19.09 14.26 -19.91
C SER A 20 20.56 14.69 -19.78
N ASP A 21 21.35 14.47 -20.83
CA ASP A 21 22.75 14.91 -20.94
C ASP A 21 23.63 14.50 -19.72
N GLY A 22 23.35 13.31 -19.14
CA GLY A 22 24.08 12.76 -17.99
C GLY A 22 23.71 13.37 -16.64
N GLU A 23 22.78 14.31 -16.59
CA GLU A 23 22.18 14.83 -15.35
C GLU A 23 20.79 14.24 -15.12
N ALA A 24 20.41 14.06 -13.85
CA ALA A 24 19.14 13.45 -13.49
C ALA A 24 18.48 14.14 -12.29
N ALA A 25 17.15 13.99 -12.22
CA ALA A 25 16.35 14.30 -11.05
C ALA A 25 15.51 13.09 -10.63
N LEU A 26 15.37 12.89 -9.31
CA LEU A 26 14.40 11.99 -8.74
C LEU A 26 13.11 12.74 -8.42
N VAL A 27 11.96 12.14 -8.73
CA VAL A 27 10.63 12.68 -8.40
C VAL A 27 9.96 11.73 -7.42
N ASP A 28 9.55 12.26 -6.28
CA ASP A 28 8.86 11.56 -5.20
C ASP A 28 9.57 10.26 -4.78
N PRO A 29 10.88 10.29 -4.45
CA PRO A 29 11.59 9.08 -4.06
C PRO A 29 11.14 8.58 -2.71
N GLN A 30 10.95 7.27 -2.58
CA GLN A 30 10.73 6.62 -1.30
C GLN A 30 12.05 6.47 -0.54
N ARG A 31 11.96 6.19 0.77
CA ARG A 31 13.09 6.24 1.70
C ARG A 31 14.22 5.26 1.40
N ASP A 32 13.98 4.17 0.71
CA ASP A 32 14.99 3.24 0.21
C ASP A 32 15.72 3.78 -1.04
N ALA A 33 16.32 4.95 -0.91
CA ALA A 33 16.93 5.73 -1.98
C ALA A 33 18.01 4.96 -2.77
N TRP A 34 18.68 3.98 -2.16
CA TRP A 34 19.73 3.17 -2.80
C TRP A 34 19.29 2.45 -4.06
N ARG A 35 18.00 2.05 -4.18
CA ARG A 35 17.51 1.41 -5.41
C ARG A 35 17.49 2.35 -6.61
N PHE A 36 17.17 3.62 -6.40
CA PHE A 36 17.18 4.65 -7.44
C PHE A 36 18.61 5.02 -7.82
N LEU A 37 19.47 5.17 -6.79
CA LEU A 37 20.87 5.55 -6.98
C LEU A 37 21.67 4.45 -7.68
N ALA A 38 21.36 3.16 -7.44
CA ALA A 38 21.98 2.05 -8.17
C ALA A 38 21.69 2.11 -9.68
N VAL A 39 20.46 2.47 -10.08
CA VAL A 39 20.09 2.64 -11.49
C VAL A 39 20.79 3.88 -12.07
N ALA A 40 20.82 5.01 -11.34
CA ALA A 40 21.51 6.20 -11.78
C ALA A 40 23.01 5.91 -12.02
N GLU A 41 23.68 5.21 -11.11
CA GLU A 41 25.06 4.79 -11.26
C GLU A 41 25.27 3.88 -12.47
N GLN A 42 24.43 2.86 -12.64
CA GLN A 42 24.49 1.95 -13.78
C GLN A 42 24.34 2.67 -15.13
N ARG A 43 23.50 3.71 -15.19
CA ARG A 43 23.26 4.53 -16.37
C ARG A 43 24.32 5.63 -16.56
N GLY A 44 25.19 5.87 -15.57
CA GLY A 44 26.15 6.95 -15.57
C GLY A 44 25.50 8.33 -15.39
N TRP A 45 24.32 8.38 -14.78
CA TRP A 45 23.59 9.63 -14.52
C TRP A 45 23.95 10.22 -13.17
N ARG A 46 24.13 11.54 -13.14
CA ARG A 46 24.40 12.29 -11.92
C ARG A 46 23.10 12.90 -11.39
N VAL A 47 22.62 12.39 -10.25
CA VAL A 47 21.44 12.96 -9.58
C VAL A 47 21.77 14.32 -8.99
N ARG A 48 21.17 15.39 -9.54
CA ARG A 48 21.35 16.79 -9.16
C ARG A 48 20.23 17.31 -8.30
N HIS A 49 19.02 16.81 -8.52
CA HIS A 49 17.81 17.28 -7.86
C HIS A 49 16.95 16.13 -7.37
N VAL A 50 16.23 16.41 -6.28
CA VAL A 50 15.06 15.65 -5.84
C VAL A 50 13.88 16.62 -5.89
N LEU A 51 12.79 16.19 -6.51
CA LEU A 51 11.57 16.97 -6.64
C LEU A 51 10.46 16.27 -5.86
N GLU A 52 9.87 16.97 -4.91
CA GLU A 52 8.68 16.50 -4.20
C GLU A 52 7.45 17.17 -4.81
N THR A 53 6.40 16.39 -5.06
CA THR A 53 5.13 16.94 -5.53
C THR A 53 4.28 17.45 -4.37
N HIS A 54 4.32 16.79 -3.22
CA HIS A 54 3.54 17.13 -2.04
C HIS A 54 4.13 16.49 -0.78
N VAL A 55 3.56 16.81 0.38
CA VAL A 55 3.90 16.11 1.63
C VAL A 55 3.16 14.77 1.64
N HIS A 56 3.90 13.68 1.44
CA HIS A 56 3.34 12.33 1.36
C HIS A 56 2.73 11.87 2.70
N ASN A 57 1.56 11.24 2.63
CA ASN A 57 0.83 10.70 3.77
C ASN A 57 0.93 9.17 3.88
N ASP A 58 1.54 8.51 2.94
CA ASP A 58 1.58 7.06 2.78
C ASP A 58 2.98 6.44 2.90
N TYR A 59 4.04 7.22 2.67
CA TYR A 59 5.42 6.77 2.87
C TYR A 59 6.33 7.90 3.34
N LEU A 60 7.51 7.52 3.81
CA LEU A 60 8.59 8.46 4.12
C LEU A 60 9.43 8.75 2.87
N SER A 61 9.64 10.04 2.59
CA SER A 61 10.46 10.49 1.48
C SER A 61 11.93 10.09 1.64
N GLY A 62 12.54 9.72 0.50
CA GLY A 62 13.96 9.46 0.34
C GLY A 62 14.81 10.68 -0.03
N ALA A 63 14.21 11.89 -0.03
CA ALA A 63 14.91 13.10 -0.45
C ALA A 63 16.18 13.38 0.38
N LEU A 64 16.08 13.24 1.71
CA LEU A 64 17.25 13.45 2.60
C LEU A 64 18.31 12.36 2.45
N GLU A 65 17.92 11.10 2.24
CA GLU A 65 18.83 10.00 1.93
C GLU A 65 19.59 10.27 0.62
N THR A 66 18.85 10.66 -0.44
CA THR A 66 19.42 10.99 -1.75
C THR A 66 20.42 12.14 -1.62
N ARG A 67 20.04 13.23 -0.92
CA ARG A 67 20.93 14.37 -0.68
C ARG A 67 22.18 13.99 0.07
N ALA A 68 22.08 13.15 1.08
CA ALA A 68 23.24 12.75 1.88
C ALA A 68 24.29 11.98 1.07
N VAL A 69 23.87 11.20 0.07
CA VAL A 69 24.76 10.41 -0.78
C VAL A 69 25.29 11.22 -1.99
N THR A 70 24.43 12.03 -2.62
CA THR A 70 24.71 12.66 -3.92
C THR A 70 25.05 14.14 -3.85
N GLY A 71 24.67 14.81 -2.76
CA GLY A 71 24.67 16.26 -2.65
C GLY A 71 23.55 16.94 -3.46
N ALA A 72 22.54 16.19 -3.94
CA ALA A 72 21.43 16.73 -4.71
C ALA A 72 20.66 17.80 -3.93
N ARG A 73 20.18 18.82 -4.63
CA ARG A 73 19.26 19.83 -4.09
C ARG A 73 17.85 19.25 -4.01
N ILE A 74 17.12 19.61 -2.97
CA ILE A 74 15.73 19.20 -2.80
C ILE A 74 14.85 20.39 -3.15
N ALA A 75 14.00 20.26 -4.17
CA ALA A 75 12.94 21.20 -4.49
C ALA A 75 11.62 20.61 -4.01
N ALA A 76 10.94 21.31 -3.11
CA ALA A 76 9.72 20.86 -2.48
C ALA A 76 8.71 22.02 -2.35
N PRO A 77 7.38 21.75 -2.22
CA PRO A 77 6.39 22.80 -2.09
C PRO A 77 6.74 23.82 -1.00
N ALA A 78 6.82 25.11 -1.34
CA ALA A 78 7.14 26.17 -0.40
C ALA A 78 6.16 26.25 0.77
N LEU A 79 4.90 25.85 0.56
CA LEU A 79 3.87 25.77 1.58
C LEU A 79 3.84 24.41 2.33
N GLY A 80 4.79 23.49 2.04
CA GLY A 80 4.85 22.16 2.65
C GLY A 80 5.15 22.15 4.15
N GLY A 81 5.81 23.21 4.66
CA GLY A 81 6.16 23.33 6.08
C GLY A 81 7.29 22.40 6.50
N TYR A 82 8.23 22.12 5.61
CA TYR A 82 9.41 21.30 5.88
C TYR A 82 10.37 22.02 6.85
N ALA A 83 10.88 21.29 7.82
CA ALA A 83 11.79 21.79 8.85
C ALA A 83 13.28 21.67 8.44
N PHE A 84 13.57 21.05 7.32
CA PHE A 84 14.93 20.92 6.78
C PHE A 84 15.14 21.88 5.60
N ASP A 85 16.42 22.14 5.30
CA ASP A 85 16.81 23.01 4.19
C ASP A 85 16.39 22.44 2.83
N HIS A 86 15.69 23.23 2.02
CA HIS A 86 15.17 22.87 0.70
C HIS A 86 14.95 24.13 -0.17
N ASP A 87 14.89 23.95 -1.46
CA ASP A 87 14.47 24.99 -2.39
C ASP A 87 12.95 25.01 -2.43
N GLY A 88 12.33 26.03 -1.84
CA GLY A 88 10.88 26.18 -1.87
C GLY A 88 10.36 26.44 -3.28
N ALA A 89 9.51 25.54 -3.77
CA ALA A 89 8.89 25.64 -5.08
C ALA A 89 7.43 26.13 -4.99
N ASP A 90 7.02 26.96 -5.92
CA ASP A 90 5.66 27.43 -6.11
C ASP A 90 5.32 27.50 -7.62
N GLU A 91 4.15 28.05 -7.97
CA GLU A 91 3.70 28.19 -9.35
C GLU A 91 4.77 28.85 -10.22
N GLY A 92 5.23 28.14 -11.26
CA GLY A 92 6.18 28.64 -12.24
C GLY A 92 7.66 28.48 -11.86
N THR A 93 7.99 27.98 -10.66
CA THR A 93 9.38 27.60 -10.30
C THR A 93 9.93 26.62 -11.34
N THR A 94 11.16 26.83 -11.79
CA THR A 94 11.82 25.98 -12.79
C THR A 94 13.10 25.36 -12.24
N ILE A 95 13.31 24.10 -12.58
CA ILE A 95 14.53 23.32 -12.26
C ILE A 95 15.08 22.79 -13.59
N GLU A 96 16.37 23.04 -13.84
CA GLU A 96 17.04 22.53 -15.03
C GLU A 96 17.71 21.18 -14.73
N VAL A 97 17.56 20.23 -15.66
CA VAL A 97 18.15 18.88 -15.58
C VAL A 97 18.72 18.55 -16.98
N GLY A 98 19.99 18.83 -17.20
CA GLY A 98 20.60 18.71 -18.51
C GLY A 98 19.86 19.56 -19.55
N GLY A 99 19.40 18.95 -20.64
CA GLY A 99 18.59 19.59 -21.69
C GLY A 99 17.09 19.70 -21.36
N LEU A 100 16.67 19.49 -20.10
CA LEU A 100 15.28 19.60 -19.69
C LEU A 100 15.07 20.74 -18.72
N ARG A 101 13.85 21.28 -18.74
CA ARG A 101 13.34 22.24 -17.76
C ARG A 101 12.06 21.68 -17.13
N LEU A 102 12.10 21.41 -15.83
CA LEU A 102 10.97 20.95 -15.04
C LEU A 102 10.31 22.16 -14.38
N ARG A 103 9.04 22.44 -14.72
CA ARG A 103 8.30 23.62 -14.25
C ARG A 103 7.21 23.22 -13.30
N ALA A 104 7.21 23.80 -12.10
CA ALA A 104 6.18 23.58 -11.11
C ALA A 104 4.84 24.21 -11.52
N MET A 105 3.76 23.49 -11.30
CA MET A 105 2.37 23.89 -11.47
C MET A 105 1.64 23.68 -10.16
N ALA A 106 1.05 24.71 -9.57
CA ALA A 106 0.23 24.54 -8.35
C ALA A 106 -1.03 23.72 -8.68
N THR A 107 -1.16 22.60 -8.00
CA THR A 107 -2.23 21.63 -8.22
C THR A 107 -2.86 21.19 -6.88
N PRO A 108 -3.31 22.15 -6.03
CA PRO A 108 -3.87 21.84 -4.71
C PRO A 108 -5.16 21.02 -4.81
N GLY A 109 -5.42 20.20 -3.79
CA GLY A 109 -6.62 19.37 -3.69
C GLY A 109 -6.39 18.10 -2.92
N HIS A 110 -5.55 17.19 -3.41
CA HIS A 110 -5.09 16.02 -2.65
C HIS A 110 -4.40 16.46 -1.35
N THR A 111 -3.47 17.39 -1.45
CA THR A 111 -2.95 18.20 -0.33
C THR A 111 -3.01 19.69 -0.71
N PRO A 112 -3.03 20.62 0.27
CA PRO A 112 -3.18 22.06 -0.02
C PRO A 112 -1.94 22.68 -0.70
N GLU A 113 -0.75 22.15 -0.45
CA GLU A 113 0.53 22.61 -0.99
C GLU A 113 0.96 21.89 -2.29
N HIS A 114 0.15 20.98 -2.80
CA HIS A 114 0.50 20.08 -3.91
C HIS A 114 0.96 20.83 -5.16
N LEU A 115 2.04 20.34 -5.75
CA LEU A 115 2.60 20.76 -7.04
C LEU A 115 2.64 19.59 -8.01
N ALA A 116 2.42 19.85 -9.28
CA ALA A 116 2.82 18.97 -10.38
C ALA A 116 4.07 19.54 -11.06
N TRP A 117 4.89 18.68 -11.70
CA TRP A 117 6.10 19.11 -12.41
C TRP A 117 5.94 18.84 -13.91
N ALA A 118 5.78 19.90 -14.69
CA ALA A 118 5.67 19.85 -16.16
C ALA A 118 7.05 19.72 -16.80
N ILE A 119 7.19 18.82 -17.78
CA ILE A 119 8.44 18.49 -18.46
C ILE A 119 8.51 19.27 -19.78
N HIS A 120 9.52 20.09 -19.95
CA HIS A 120 9.79 20.83 -21.18
C HIS A 120 11.25 20.61 -21.63
N ASP A 121 11.52 20.70 -22.90
CA ASP A 121 12.89 20.89 -23.39
C ASP A 121 13.42 22.26 -22.90
N ALA A 122 14.71 22.35 -22.56
CA ALA A 122 15.27 23.54 -21.93
C ALA A 122 15.20 24.75 -22.87
N ASP A 123 15.32 24.54 -24.19
CA ASP A 123 15.27 25.55 -25.26
C ASP A 123 13.86 25.79 -25.82
N ALA A 124 12.84 25.04 -25.33
CA ALA A 124 11.46 25.26 -25.76
C ALA A 124 10.96 26.67 -25.39
N PRO A 125 10.11 27.28 -26.22
CA PRO A 125 9.45 28.54 -25.88
C PRO A 125 8.71 28.45 -24.53
N PRO A 126 8.61 29.56 -23.77
CA PRO A 126 7.97 29.58 -22.45
C PRO A 126 6.49 29.15 -22.43
N ASP A 127 5.80 29.28 -23.56
CA ASP A 127 4.40 28.92 -23.80
C ASP A 127 4.20 27.57 -24.50
N ALA A 128 5.31 26.89 -24.83
CA ALA A 128 5.24 25.57 -25.44
C ALA A 128 4.57 24.59 -24.47
N PRO A 129 3.69 23.68 -24.96
CA PRO A 129 3.10 22.66 -24.11
C PRO A 129 4.18 21.72 -23.56
N PRO A 130 3.99 21.16 -22.34
CA PRO A 130 4.88 20.15 -21.81
C PRO A 130 4.76 18.84 -22.58
N SER A 131 5.81 18.04 -22.61
CA SER A 131 5.78 16.67 -23.14
C SER A 131 5.12 15.70 -22.16
N GLY A 132 5.18 15.98 -20.85
CA GLY A 132 4.57 15.21 -19.78
C GLY A 132 4.46 16.01 -18.49
N VAL A 133 3.73 15.49 -17.55
CA VAL A 133 3.54 16.09 -16.21
C VAL A 133 3.65 14.99 -15.16
N PHE A 134 4.53 15.14 -14.19
CA PHE A 134 4.51 14.40 -12.95
C PHE A 134 3.37 14.97 -12.09
N THR A 135 2.23 14.28 -12.07
CA THR A 135 0.98 14.78 -11.50
C THR A 135 0.83 14.48 -10.00
N GLY A 136 1.80 13.79 -9.39
CA GLY A 136 1.79 13.47 -7.98
C GLY A 136 0.52 12.72 -7.55
N GLY A 137 -0.15 13.27 -6.52
CA GLY A 137 -1.43 12.79 -6.02
C GLY A 137 -2.65 13.51 -6.61
N SER A 138 -2.53 14.35 -7.65
CA SER A 138 -3.67 15.10 -8.19
C SER A 138 -4.46 14.31 -9.22
N LEU A 139 -4.00 14.22 -10.48
CA LEU A 139 -4.58 13.42 -11.54
C LEU A 139 -3.87 12.07 -11.60
N LEU A 140 -4.60 10.98 -11.45
CA LEU A 140 -4.12 9.61 -11.49
C LEU A 140 -4.64 8.92 -12.75
N VAL A 141 -4.08 7.76 -13.09
CA VAL A 141 -4.57 6.99 -14.24
C VAL A 141 -5.91 6.34 -13.91
N GLY A 142 -6.96 6.75 -14.61
CA GLY A 142 -8.32 6.27 -14.43
C GLY A 142 -9.02 6.75 -13.16
N THR A 143 -8.39 7.64 -12.36
CA THR A 143 -8.98 8.16 -11.11
C THR A 143 -8.32 9.49 -10.71
N ALA A 144 -8.48 9.91 -9.46
CA ALA A 144 -7.82 11.08 -8.85
C ALA A 144 -7.43 10.79 -7.41
N GLY A 145 -6.58 11.63 -6.84
CA GLY A 145 -6.22 11.56 -5.43
C GLY A 145 -7.37 11.97 -4.51
N ARG A 146 -7.49 11.24 -3.39
CA ARG A 146 -8.49 11.51 -2.36
C ARG A 146 -8.20 12.82 -1.62
N THR A 147 -9.24 13.43 -1.06
CA THR A 147 -9.18 14.76 -0.43
C THR A 147 -9.56 14.77 1.06
N ASP A 148 -9.66 13.59 1.69
CA ASP A 148 -10.12 13.41 3.07
C ASP A 148 -9.01 13.05 4.07
N LEU A 149 -7.74 12.96 3.63
CA LEU A 149 -6.61 12.55 4.49
C LEU A 149 -6.28 13.56 5.60
N LEU A 150 -6.64 14.85 5.43
CA LEU A 150 -6.26 15.92 6.34
C LEU A 150 -7.38 16.31 7.33
N GLY A 151 -8.39 15.48 7.47
CA GLY A 151 -9.49 15.69 8.41
C GLY A 151 -10.80 16.15 7.77
N ALA A 152 -11.90 15.86 8.44
CA ALA A 152 -13.26 16.08 7.92
C ALA A 152 -13.58 17.54 7.64
N ASP A 153 -12.99 18.47 8.40
CA ASP A 153 -13.12 19.92 8.26
C ASP A 153 -12.51 20.48 6.98
N ARG A 154 -11.53 19.76 6.39
CA ARG A 154 -10.85 20.18 5.16
C ARG A 154 -11.45 19.58 3.88
N ILE A 155 -12.29 18.56 3.98
CA ILE A 155 -12.80 17.80 2.81
C ILE A 155 -13.45 18.71 1.77
N THR A 156 -14.36 19.59 2.18
CA THR A 156 -15.10 20.44 1.24
C THR A 156 -14.18 21.41 0.48
N GLU A 157 -13.24 22.03 1.18
CA GLU A 157 -12.25 22.92 0.59
C GLU A 157 -11.35 22.17 -0.40
N LEU A 158 -10.76 21.06 0.05
CA LEU A 158 -9.83 20.28 -0.76
C LEU A 158 -10.51 19.65 -1.98
N THR A 159 -11.75 19.17 -1.85
CA THR A 159 -12.54 18.66 -2.98
C THR A 159 -12.78 19.74 -4.03
N ARG A 160 -13.10 20.97 -3.61
CA ARG A 160 -13.26 22.10 -4.53
C ARG A 160 -11.95 22.46 -5.24
N LEU A 161 -10.82 22.47 -4.51
CA LEU A 161 -9.49 22.70 -5.08
C LEU A 161 -9.12 21.59 -6.06
N GLN A 162 -9.37 20.32 -5.72
CA GLN A 162 -9.12 19.17 -6.60
C GLN A 162 -9.89 19.29 -7.91
N ALA A 163 -11.17 19.70 -7.88
CA ALA A 163 -11.94 19.95 -9.09
C ALA A 163 -11.30 21.02 -9.99
N ALA A 164 -10.82 22.12 -9.41
CA ALA A 164 -10.14 23.17 -10.18
C ALA A 164 -8.81 22.67 -10.77
N THR A 165 -8.04 21.92 -10.00
CA THR A 165 -6.80 21.28 -10.42
C THR A 165 -7.02 20.32 -11.59
N LEU A 166 -8.01 19.44 -11.48
CA LEU A 166 -8.31 18.47 -12.55
C LEU A 166 -8.77 19.16 -13.83
N ARG A 167 -9.59 20.23 -13.75
CA ARG A 167 -9.94 21.05 -14.94
C ARG A 167 -8.71 21.67 -15.59
N ARG A 168 -7.78 22.19 -14.78
CA ARG A 168 -6.53 22.77 -15.27
C ARG A 168 -5.66 21.75 -16.00
N LEU A 169 -5.47 20.57 -15.40
CA LEU A 169 -4.68 19.50 -16.01
C LEU A 169 -5.38 18.93 -17.26
N ALA A 170 -6.68 18.72 -17.22
CA ALA A 170 -7.45 18.25 -18.37
C ALA A 170 -7.50 19.27 -19.53
N ALA A 171 -7.17 20.52 -19.31
CA ALA A 171 -7.06 21.53 -20.37
C ALA A 171 -5.73 21.47 -21.15
N LEU A 172 -4.74 20.71 -20.68
CA LEU A 172 -3.49 20.48 -21.41
C LEU A 172 -3.74 19.72 -22.73
N PRO A 173 -2.84 19.82 -23.72
CA PRO A 173 -2.95 19.07 -24.97
C PRO A 173 -3.09 17.56 -24.73
N PRO A 174 -3.85 16.86 -25.59
CA PRO A 174 -4.20 15.45 -25.36
C PRO A 174 -2.99 14.48 -25.40
N GLU A 175 -1.91 14.86 -26.06
CA GLU A 175 -0.67 14.08 -26.16
C GLU A 175 0.23 14.17 -24.93
N VAL A 176 -0.01 15.10 -24.01
CA VAL A 176 0.79 15.28 -22.79
C VAL A 176 0.68 14.03 -21.92
N HIS A 177 1.84 13.47 -21.54
CA HIS A 177 1.89 12.30 -20.66
C HIS A 177 1.50 12.65 -19.23
N VAL A 178 0.72 11.78 -18.60
CA VAL A 178 0.33 11.82 -17.18
C VAL A 178 1.17 10.79 -16.43
N LEU A 179 1.98 11.26 -15.49
CA LEU A 179 2.95 10.48 -14.71
C LEU A 179 2.66 10.67 -13.21
N PRO A 180 1.69 9.93 -12.65
CA PRO A 180 1.28 10.11 -11.26
C PRO A 180 2.17 9.37 -10.28
N THR A 181 2.26 9.86 -9.05
CA THR A 181 2.92 9.15 -7.95
C THR A 181 2.03 8.02 -7.43
N HIS A 182 0.72 8.25 -7.26
CA HIS A 182 -0.20 7.24 -6.77
C HIS A 182 -0.90 6.51 -7.92
N GLY A 183 -1.14 5.20 -7.75
CA GLY A 183 -1.74 4.33 -8.76
C GLY A 183 -2.52 3.16 -8.16
N ALA A 184 -2.55 2.04 -8.88
CA ALA A 184 -3.24 0.84 -8.45
C ALA A 184 -2.68 0.30 -7.12
N GLY A 185 -3.58 0.08 -6.14
CA GLY A 185 -3.22 -0.39 -4.80
C GLY A 185 -2.97 0.72 -3.77
N SER A 186 -2.80 1.98 -4.21
CA SER A 186 -2.62 3.10 -3.27
C SER A 186 -3.91 3.43 -2.54
N PHE A 187 -3.81 3.57 -1.21
CA PHE A 187 -4.90 4.09 -0.39
C PHE A 187 -5.11 5.60 -0.58
N CYS A 188 -4.21 6.29 -1.30
CA CYS A 188 -4.34 7.70 -1.65
C CYS A 188 -5.23 7.94 -2.88
N SER A 189 -5.65 6.88 -3.61
CA SER A 189 -6.54 6.94 -4.77
C SER A 189 -8.02 6.83 -4.41
N VAL A 190 -8.87 7.36 -5.29
CA VAL A 190 -10.32 7.20 -5.24
C VAL A 190 -10.73 5.98 -6.05
N GLY A 191 -11.14 4.91 -5.39
CA GLY A 191 -11.52 3.65 -6.06
C GLY A 191 -10.35 2.94 -6.75
N PRO A 192 -10.63 1.94 -7.59
CA PRO A 192 -9.60 1.17 -8.28
C PRO A 192 -8.93 2.02 -9.37
N ALA A 193 -7.63 2.30 -9.22
CA ALA A 193 -6.82 2.88 -10.28
C ALA A 193 -6.48 1.82 -11.36
N ALA A 194 -6.18 2.29 -12.57
CA ALA A 194 -5.73 1.40 -13.64
C ALA A 194 -4.36 0.78 -13.29
N PRO A 195 -4.07 -0.45 -13.77
CA PRO A 195 -2.82 -1.14 -13.45
C PRO A 195 -1.58 -0.55 -14.16
N THR A 196 -1.75 0.50 -14.95
CA THR A 196 -0.67 1.21 -15.66
C THR A 196 -0.22 2.42 -14.87
N SER A 197 1.10 2.67 -14.84
CA SER A 197 1.71 3.80 -14.14
C SER A 197 1.84 5.07 -14.98
N ALA A 198 1.33 5.09 -16.22
CA ALA A 198 1.33 6.25 -17.10
C ALA A 198 0.13 6.25 -18.04
N SER A 199 -0.29 7.46 -18.45
CA SER A 199 -1.39 7.70 -19.38
C SER A 199 -1.14 8.95 -20.18
N THR A 200 -2.16 9.49 -20.86
CA THR A 200 -2.14 10.82 -21.50
C THR A 200 -3.37 11.62 -21.08
N ILE A 201 -3.26 12.95 -21.15
CA ILE A 201 -4.39 13.85 -20.89
C ILE A 201 -5.61 13.48 -21.76
N GLY A 202 -5.37 13.14 -23.03
CA GLY A 202 -6.44 12.71 -23.94
C GLY A 202 -7.16 11.44 -23.48
N ALA A 203 -6.42 10.44 -23.00
CA ALA A 203 -7.00 9.20 -22.46
C ALA A 203 -7.79 9.47 -21.18
N GLU A 204 -7.24 10.27 -20.26
CA GLU A 204 -7.93 10.60 -19.00
C GLU A 204 -9.24 11.40 -19.25
N ARG A 205 -9.24 12.31 -20.20
CA ARG A 205 -10.46 13.05 -20.60
C ARG A 205 -11.56 12.15 -21.15
N LEU A 206 -11.21 11.02 -21.77
CA LEU A 206 -12.15 10.11 -22.39
C LEU A 206 -12.65 9.00 -21.44
N ALA A 207 -11.84 8.56 -20.52
CA ALA A 207 -12.09 7.33 -19.76
C ALA A 207 -12.07 7.49 -18.23
N ASN A 208 -11.48 8.56 -17.69
CA ASN A 208 -11.38 8.75 -16.24
C ASN A 208 -12.73 9.21 -15.66
N PRO A 209 -13.41 8.39 -14.84
CA PRO A 209 -14.76 8.72 -14.34
C PRO A 209 -14.78 9.99 -13.47
N VAL A 210 -13.69 10.30 -12.75
CA VAL A 210 -13.58 11.51 -11.92
C VAL A 210 -13.44 12.75 -12.82
N VAL A 211 -12.67 12.68 -13.90
CA VAL A 211 -12.55 13.75 -14.89
C VAL A 211 -13.86 13.97 -15.63
N LEU A 212 -14.54 12.90 -16.03
CA LEU A 212 -15.86 12.98 -16.69
C LEU A 212 -16.94 13.59 -15.78
N ALA A 213 -16.80 13.43 -14.46
CA ALA A 213 -17.73 14.01 -13.49
C ALA A 213 -17.51 15.51 -13.22
N LEU A 214 -16.43 16.14 -13.74
CA LEU A 214 -16.08 17.55 -13.45
C LEU A 214 -17.17 18.55 -13.84
N ASP A 215 -17.93 18.27 -14.89
CA ASP A 215 -19.01 19.14 -15.37
C ASP A 215 -20.39 18.70 -14.85
N GLY A 216 -20.43 17.62 -14.06
CA GLY A 216 -21.63 17.09 -13.44
C GLY A 216 -21.98 17.77 -12.13
N ALA A 217 -23.26 17.62 -11.70
CA ALA A 217 -23.75 18.17 -10.45
C ALA A 217 -23.19 17.46 -9.19
N ASP A 218 -22.58 16.27 -9.33
CA ASP A 218 -22.11 15.42 -8.22
C ASP A 218 -20.65 15.00 -8.36
N PHE A 219 -19.76 15.95 -8.60
CA PHE A 219 -18.31 15.69 -8.56
C PHE A 219 -17.84 15.16 -7.20
N ALA A 220 -18.39 15.71 -6.11
CA ALA A 220 -18.01 15.27 -4.77
C ALA A 220 -18.40 13.81 -4.51
N GLY A 221 -19.58 13.37 -4.98
CA GLY A 221 -19.98 11.97 -4.91
C GLY A 221 -19.06 11.04 -5.71
N ALA A 222 -18.67 11.44 -6.91
CA ALA A 222 -17.72 10.70 -7.72
C ALA A 222 -16.33 10.59 -7.07
N LEU A 223 -15.88 11.66 -6.37
CA LEU A 223 -14.57 11.69 -5.71
C LEU A 223 -14.58 10.98 -4.35
N LEU A 224 -15.65 11.05 -3.57
CA LEU A 224 -15.67 10.59 -2.18
C LEU A 224 -16.45 9.28 -1.98
N GLY A 225 -17.32 8.89 -2.92
CA GLY A 225 -18.25 7.77 -2.75
C GLY A 225 -17.61 6.38 -2.69
N GLY A 226 -16.41 6.20 -3.22
CA GLY A 226 -15.69 4.93 -3.27
C GLY A 226 -14.56 4.79 -2.24
N LEU A 227 -14.41 5.74 -1.32
CA LEU A 227 -13.28 5.75 -0.39
C LEU A 227 -13.36 4.62 0.64
N GLY A 228 -12.32 3.78 0.66
CA GLY A 228 -12.06 2.82 1.72
C GLY A 228 -11.26 3.44 2.87
N ARG A 229 -11.14 2.68 3.97
CA ARG A 229 -10.24 3.04 5.08
C ARG A 229 -8.79 2.91 4.62
N TYR A 230 -7.91 3.66 5.28
CA TYR A 230 -6.45 3.62 5.09
C TYR A 230 -5.75 3.32 6.42
N PRO A 231 -4.48 2.81 6.40
CA PRO A 231 -3.73 2.44 7.60
C PRO A 231 -3.51 3.61 8.58
N ASP A 232 -3.52 3.31 9.88
CA ASP A 232 -3.37 4.32 10.94
C ASP A 232 -2.00 5.04 10.89
N TYR A 233 -0.97 4.40 10.34
CA TYR A 233 0.35 5.01 10.20
C TYR A 233 0.36 6.25 9.28
N TYR A 234 -0.64 6.41 8.39
CA TYR A 234 -0.79 7.59 7.54
C TYR A 234 -0.78 8.90 8.35
N ALA A 235 -1.39 8.90 9.52
CA ALA A 235 -1.38 10.06 10.42
C ALA A 235 0.03 10.46 10.89
N ARG A 236 1.03 9.58 10.73
CA ARG A 236 2.42 9.80 11.12
C ARG A 236 3.31 10.30 9.97
N MET A 237 2.95 9.98 8.72
CA MET A 237 3.84 10.22 7.57
C MET A 237 4.06 11.71 7.31
N ALA A 238 3.00 12.51 7.15
CA ALA A 238 3.16 13.92 6.88
C ALA A 238 3.95 14.68 7.98
N PRO A 239 3.70 14.50 9.29
CA PRO A 239 4.54 15.07 10.32
C PRO A 239 6.02 14.65 10.23
N LEU A 240 6.29 13.39 9.94
CA LEU A 240 7.67 12.89 9.81
C LEU A 240 8.34 13.42 8.55
N ASN A 241 7.64 13.47 7.42
CA ASN A 241 8.16 14.04 6.18
C ASN A 241 8.47 15.53 6.34
N ARG A 242 7.62 16.30 7.04
CA ARG A 242 7.91 17.71 7.35
C ARG A 242 9.10 17.89 8.27
N ALA A 243 9.22 17.06 9.32
CA ALA A 243 10.35 17.11 10.23
C ALA A 243 11.68 16.72 9.57
N GLY A 244 11.61 15.92 8.52
CA GLY A 244 12.73 15.28 7.85
C GLY A 244 13.08 13.93 8.48
N PRO A 245 12.85 12.80 7.79
CA PRO A 245 13.24 11.48 8.26
C PRO A 245 14.74 11.42 8.56
N ARG A 246 15.11 10.64 9.58
CA ARG A 246 16.52 10.40 9.92
C ARG A 246 17.25 9.76 8.74
N VAL A 247 18.38 10.30 8.34
CA VAL A 247 19.25 9.73 7.31
C VAL A 247 19.97 8.49 7.87
N LEU A 248 19.90 7.39 7.15
CA LEU A 248 20.60 6.14 7.45
C LEU A 248 21.93 6.03 6.72
N GLY A 249 21.98 6.49 5.47
CA GLY A 249 23.15 6.42 4.60
C GLY A 249 23.42 5.04 3.98
N HIS A 250 22.64 4.04 4.35
CA HIS A 250 22.76 2.65 3.86
C HIS A 250 21.46 1.88 4.09
N ALA A 251 21.30 0.75 3.38
CA ALA A 251 20.20 -0.18 3.60
C ALA A 251 20.21 -0.72 5.06
N PRO A 252 19.02 -0.97 5.65
CA PRO A 252 18.90 -1.49 7.00
C PRO A 252 19.68 -2.80 7.18
N GLN A 253 20.41 -2.90 8.32
CA GLN A 253 21.09 -4.13 8.71
C GLN A 253 20.28 -4.80 9.82
N VAL A 254 19.70 -5.97 9.53
CA VAL A 254 18.88 -6.74 10.47
C VAL A 254 19.70 -7.94 10.97
N PRO A 255 19.94 -8.09 12.30
CA PRO A 255 20.71 -9.20 12.82
C PRO A 255 19.94 -10.54 12.71
N GLY A 256 20.64 -11.59 12.30
CA GLY A 256 20.15 -12.97 12.44
C GLY A 256 20.29 -13.41 13.89
N LEU A 257 19.21 -13.88 14.51
CA LEU A 257 19.16 -14.39 15.88
C LEU A 257 18.92 -15.89 15.86
N ASP A 258 19.75 -16.66 16.56
CA ASP A 258 19.42 -18.06 16.82
C ASP A 258 18.17 -18.18 17.72
N ALA A 259 17.61 -19.37 17.84
CA ALA A 259 16.39 -19.58 18.58
C ALA A 259 16.49 -19.19 20.08
N ALA A 260 17.69 -19.22 20.67
CA ALA A 260 17.90 -18.82 22.06
C ALA A 260 17.91 -17.29 22.21
N ALA A 261 18.65 -16.60 21.36
CA ALA A 261 18.70 -15.14 21.32
C ALA A 261 17.34 -14.54 20.94
N PHE A 262 16.65 -15.14 19.97
CA PHE A 262 15.30 -14.73 19.55
C PHE A 262 14.31 -14.83 20.72
N SER A 263 14.27 -15.98 21.40
CA SER A 263 13.40 -16.20 22.57
C SER A 263 13.76 -15.28 23.75
N ALA A 264 15.04 -14.99 23.99
CA ALA A 264 15.44 -14.06 25.02
C ALA A 264 15.01 -12.62 24.72
N THR A 265 15.04 -12.22 23.47
CA THR A 265 14.54 -10.91 23.00
C THR A 265 13.03 -10.79 23.14
N GLU A 266 12.30 -11.86 22.82
CA GLU A 266 10.85 -11.97 23.04
C GLU A 266 10.49 -11.90 24.53
N ALA A 267 11.17 -12.69 25.40
CA ALA A 267 10.89 -12.77 26.82
C ALA A 267 11.12 -11.45 27.57
N PHE A 268 12.15 -10.68 27.18
CA PHE A 268 12.35 -9.32 27.69
C PHE A 268 11.17 -8.41 27.39
N SER A 269 10.48 -8.69 26.33
CA SER A 269 9.31 -7.98 25.81
C SER A 269 8.03 -8.28 26.57
N ALA A 270 7.82 -9.53 26.97
CA ALA A 270 6.59 -9.95 27.67
C ALA A 270 6.43 -9.26 29.05
N THR A 271 7.54 -8.74 29.61
CA THR A 271 7.55 -8.00 30.88
C THR A 271 7.23 -6.50 30.73
N VAL A 272 7.17 -6.00 29.49
CA VAL A 272 6.89 -4.59 29.19
C VAL A 272 5.77 -4.54 28.14
N SER A 273 4.68 -3.83 28.39
CA SER A 273 3.54 -3.70 27.46
C SER A 273 3.91 -3.18 26.06
N THR A 274 5.15 -2.78 25.86
CA THR A 274 5.74 -2.24 24.61
C THR A 274 6.74 -3.18 23.95
N GLY A 275 6.69 -4.48 24.26
CA GLY A 275 7.63 -5.43 23.72
C GLY A 275 7.55 -5.69 22.21
N PRO A 276 8.60 -6.34 21.59
CA PRO A 276 8.60 -6.61 20.17
C PRO A 276 7.42 -7.48 19.78
N ARG A 277 6.87 -7.17 18.62
CA ARG A 277 5.85 -8.00 17.97
C ARG A 277 6.55 -8.98 17.05
N ILE A 278 6.15 -10.24 17.12
CA ILE A 278 6.62 -11.24 16.16
C ILE A 278 5.72 -11.18 14.94
N VAL A 279 6.32 -10.89 13.77
CA VAL A 279 5.66 -10.94 12.48
C VAL A 279 6.27 -12.09 11.68
N ASP A 280 5.42 -13.02 11.27
CA ASP A 280 5.79 -14.17 10.44
C ASP A 280 5.37 -13.90 9.00
N GLY A 281 6.35 -13.69 8.13
CA GLY A 281 6.19 -13.38 6.70
C GLY A 281 6.07 -14.61 5.80
N ARG A 282 6.03 -15.83 6.35
CA ARG A 282 5.92 -17.06 5.57
C ARG A 282 4.52 -17.25 4.99
N ASP A 283 4.45 -18.11 3.96
CA ASP A 283 3.17 -18.55 3.37
C ASP A 283 2.19 -19.05 4.44
N ARG A 284 0.91 -18.75 4.25
CA ARG A 284 -0.18 -19.05 5.16
C ARG A 284 -0.33 -20.52 5.52
N ASN A 285 -0.05 -21.44 4.59
CA ASN A 285 -0.10 -22.88 4.86
C ASN A 285 1.09 -23.33 5.70
N ALA A 286 2.28 -22.79 5.42
CA ALA A 286 3.49 -23.02 6.21
C ALA A 286 3.30 -22.51 7.65
N PHE A 287 2.72 -21.32 7.81
CA PHE A 287 2.39 -20.78 9.12
C PHE A 287 1.33 -21.63 9.84
N ALA A 288 0.23 -21.97 9.17
CA ALA A 288 -0.84 -22.79 9.77
C ALA A 288 -0.33 -24.16 10.24
N ALA A 289 0.64 -24.74 9.53
CA ALA A 289 1.24 -26.02 9.89
C ALA A 289 2.15 -25.94 11.13
N ALA A 290 2.93 -24.87 11.27
CA ALA A 290 3.80 -24.64 12.43
C ALA A 290 4.20 -23.17 12.56
N HIS A 291 3.92 -22.54 13.71
CA HIS A 291 4.27 -21.16 13.99
C HIS A 291 4.60 -20.90 15.47
N LEU A 292 5.20 -19.75 15.77
CA LEU A 292 5.46 -19.31 17.13
C LEU A 292 4.15 -18.80 17.75
N SER A 293 3.91 -19.15 19.01
CA SER A 293 2.72 -18.70 19.73
C SER A 293 2.66 -17.16 19.78
N GLY A 294 1.52 -16.58 19.42
CA GLY A 294 1.30 -15.13 19.46
C GLY A 294 1.96 -14.34 18.32
N SER A 295 2.59 -15.00 17.33
CA SER A 295 3.05 -14.35 16.13
C SER A 295 1.89 -13.99 15.20
N LEU A 296 2.02 -12.86 14.49
CA LEU A 296 1.10 -12.43 13.44
C LEU A 296 1.59 -12.97 12.09
N ASN A 297 0.75 -13.69 11.37
CA ASN A 297 1.08 -14.06 10.00
C ASN A 297 0.66 -12.95 9.05
N ILE A 298 1.63 -12.23 8.54
CA ILE A 298 1.49 -11.25 7.46
C ILE A 298 2.45 -11.69 6.38
N GLU A 299 1.94 -12.33 5.34
CA GLU A 299 2.78 -12.88 4.25
C GLU A 299 3.66 -11.80 3.65
N LEU A 300 4.93 -12.10 3.40
CA LEU A 300 5.88 -11.18 2.78
C LEU A 300 5.59 -11.07 1.27
N ASP A 301 4.52 -10.38 0.98
CA ASP A 301 4.11 -9.97 -0.36
C ASP A 301 4.11 -8.44 -0.46
N ASP A 302 3.58 -7.90 -1.55
CA ASP A 302 3.48 -6.46 -1.76
C ASP A 302 2.68 -5.74 -0.66
N SER A 303 1.76 -6.41 0.02
CA SER A 303 0.91 -5.81 1.07
C SER A 303 1.48 -5.91 2.48
N PHE A 304 2.65 -6.55 2.66
CA PHE A 304 3.24 -6.84 3.97
C PHE A 304 3.36 -5.60 4.86
N ALA A 305 4.03 -4.55 4.38
CA ALA A 305 4.20 -3.33 5.16
C ALA A 305 2.86 -2.65 5.49
N ALA A 306 1.92 -2.62 4.54
CA ALA A 306 0.61 -2.02 4.76
C ALA A 306 -0.14 -2.71 5.91
N TYR A 307 -0.12 -4.06 5.98
CA TYR A 307 -0.76 -4.79 7.08
C TYR A 307 -0.01 -4.72 8.39
N VAL A 308 1.33 -4.63 8.38
CA VAL A 308 2.08 -4.25 9.58
C VAL A 308 1.61 -2.88 10.08
N GLY A 309 1.47 -1.91 9.19
CA GLY A 309 0.99 -0.57 9.51
C GLY A 309 -0.46 -0.49 10.01
N TRP A 310 -1.32 -1.46 9.66
CA TRP A 310 -2.68 -1.59 10.17
C TRP A 310 -2.75 -2.17 11.60
N LEU A 311 -1.85 -3.10 11.94
CA LEU A 311 -2.03 -4.01 13.08
C LEU A 311 -0.99 -3.84 14.18
N VAL A 312 0.19 -3.34 13.82
CA VAL A 312 1.28 -3.17 14.76
C VAL A 312 1.38 -1.69 15.16
N PRO A 313 1.48 -1.36 16.45
CA PRO A 313 1.67 0.02 16.87
C PRO A 313 2.85 0.68 16.15
N PHE A 314 2.69 1.92 15.72
CA PHE A 314 3.68 2.61 14.89
C PHE A 314 5.09 2.53 15.50
N ASN A 315 6.04 2.10 14.68
CA ASN A 315 7.45 1.90 15.00
C ASN A 315 7.72 1.06 16.28
N ALA A 316 6.80 0.14 16.62
CA ALA A 316 7.07 -0.84 17.67
C ALA A 316 8.24 -1.75 17.28
N PRO A 317 9.02 -2.25 18.25
CA PRO A 317 10.08 -3.21 17.95
C PRO A 317 9.50 -4.48 17.29
N LEU A 318 10.17 -4.98 16.25
CA LEU A 318 9.76 -6.16 15.50
C LEU A 318 10.80 -7.28 15.60
N LEU A 319 10.32 -8.52 15.72
CA LEU A 319 11.04 -9.74 15.45
C LEU A 319 10.40 -10.42 14.24
N LEU A 320 11.22 -10.90 13.32
CA LEU A 320 10.72 -11.46 12.06
C LEU A 320 11.00 -12.96 11.95
N VAL A 321 10.02 -13.69 11.45
CA VAL A 321 10.18 -15.06 10.94
C VAL A 321 9.87 -15.00 9.45
N LEU A 322 10.83 -15.32 8.60
CA LEU A 322 10.74 -15.06 7.16
C LEU A 322 10.93 -16.34 6.34
N PRO A 323 10.41 -16.37 5.09
CA PRO A 323 10.64 -17.50 4.19
C PRO A 323 12.08 -17.57 3.71
N ASP A 324 12.48 -18.74 3.22
CA ASP A 324 13.74 -18.88 2.49
C ASP A 324 13.65 -18.29 1.07
N PRO A 325 14.73 -17.68 0.55
CA PRO A 325 16.03 -17.46 1.20
C PRO A 325 15.96 -16.31 2.23
N ILE A 326 16.29 -16.58 3.48
CA ILE A 326 16.09 -15.64 4.61
C ILE A 326 16.80 -14.28 4.39
N ALA A 327 17.95 -14.28 3.73
CA ALA A 327 18.72 -13.03 3.53
C ALA A 327 17.97 -12.05 2.61
N GLU A 328 17.46 -12.53 1.48
CA GLU A 328 16.69 -11.75 0.53
C GLU A 328 15.35 -11.31 1.14
N ALA A 329 14.65 -12.23 1.80
CA ALA A 329 13.41 -11.94 2.50
C ALA A 329 13.61 -10.87 3.60
N THR A 330 14.75 -10.91 4.31
CA THR A 330 15.10 -9.92 5.31
C THR A 330 15.31 -8.54 4.71
N ALA A 331 16.03 -8.46 3.58
CA ALA A 331 16.26 -7.20 2.89
C ALA A 331 14.94 -6.60 2.37
N GLU A 332 14.09 -7.43 1.78
CA GLU A 332 12.77 -6.98 1.27
C GLU A 332 11.86 -6.50 2.40
N ALA A 333 11.69 -7.29 3.47
CA ALA A 333 10.88 -6.90 4.62
C ALA A 333 11.40 -5.59 5.26
N ALA A 334 12.72 -5.45 5.41
CA ALA A 334 13.32 -4.26 5.99
C ALA A 334 13.10 -3.02 5.11
N ASN A 335 13.19 -3.14 3.78
CA ASN A 335 12.94 -2.05 2.85
C ASN A 335 11.46 -1.63 2.87
N GLN A 336 10.53 -2.58 2.82
CA GLN A 336 9.11 -2.29 2.89
C GLN A 336 8.74 -1.57 4.20
N LEU A 337 9.23 -2.06 5.34
CA LEU A 337 9.01 -1.47 6.66
C LEU A 337 9.63 -0.08 6.79
N LEU A 338 10.81 0.12 6.22
CA LEU A 338 11.50 1.42 6.24
C LEU A 338 10.69 2.50 5.50
N ARG A 339 10.07 2.15 4.36
CA ARG A 339 9.23 3.09 3.58
C ARG A 339 8.09 3.67 4.41
N ILE A 340 7.53 2.90 5.34
CA ILE A 340 6.44 3.33 6.22
C ILE A 340 6.89 3.68 7.65
N GLY A 341 8.20 3.84 7.88
CA GLY A 341 8.75 4.37 9.13
C GLY A 341 8.93 3.36 10.27
N TYR A 342 8.86 2.05 9.99
CA TYR A 342 9.18 1.02 10.99
C TYR A 342 10.68 0.70 10.94
N GLU A 343 11.45 1.31 11.81
CA GLU A 343 12.92 1.20 11.86
C GLU A 343 13.44 0.24 12.94
N GLN A 344 12.57 -0.23 13.85
CA GLN A 344 12.99 -1.01 15.00
C GLN A 344 12.89 -2.52 14.76
N ILE A 345 13.56 -3.03 13.72
CA ILE A 345 13.65 -4.47 13.49
C ILE A 345 14.76 -5.02 14.38
N ARG A 346 14.41 -5.78 15.42
CA ARG A 346 15.33 -6.31 16.44
C ARG A 346 16.09 -7.54 15.97
N GLY A 347 15.55 -8.27 15.02
CA GLY A 347 16.22 -9.42 14.41
C GLY A 347 15.28 -10.29 13.60
N VAL A 348 15.87 -11.20 12.85
CA VAL A 348 15.20 -12.27 12.12
C VAL A 348 15.63 -13.62 12.69
N LEU A 349 14.69 -14.58 12.78
CA LEU A 349 14.97 -15.92 13.26
C LEU A 349 15.88 -16.66 12.26
N ALA A 350 17.15 -16.84 12.62
CA ALA A 350 18.11 -17.53 11.79
C ALA A 350 17.76 -19.03 11.69
N GLY A 351 17.72 -19.55 10.46
CA GLY A 351 17.30 -20.92 10.16
C GLY A 351 15.79 -21.16 10.29
N GLY A 352 14.99 -20.09 10.44
CA GLY A 352 13.53 -20.15 10.35
C GLY A 352 12.85 -21.01 11.45
N ILE A 353 11.62 -21.44 11.17
CA ILE A 353 10.81 -22.23 12.09
C ILE A 353 11.42 -23.61 12.35
N GLU A 354 12.16 -24.16 11.39
CA GLU A 354 12.83 -25.44 11.51
C GLU A 354 13.91 -25.42 12.58
N ALA A 355 14.72 -24.36 12.62
CA ALA A 355 15.75 -24.16 13.67
C ALA A 355 15.10 -23.95 15.04
N TRP A 356 13.97 -23.24 15.11
CA TRP A 356 13.19 -23.09 16.32
C TRP A 356 12.72 -24.44 16.86
N ALA A 357 12.04 -25.24 16.02
CA ALA A 357 11.53 -26.57 16.38
C ALA A 357 12.68 -27.54 16.77
N ALA A 358 13.79 -27.54 16.01
CA ALA A 358 14.95 -28.36 16.28
C ALA A 358 15.63 -28.00 17.64
N SER A 359 15.44 -26.78 18.13
CA SER A 359 15.90 -26.38 19.47
C SER A 359 15.02 -26.88 20.62
N GLY A 360 13.98 -27.68 20.32
CA GLY A 360 13.04 -28.25 21.30
C GLY A 360 11.97 -27.25 21.79
N ARG A 361 11.81 -26.12 21.15
CA ARG A 361 10.80 -25.11 21.48
C ARG A 361 9.44 -25.46 20.86
N PRO A 362 8.33 -25.13 21.56
CA PRO A 362 6.99 -25.47 21.07
C PRO A 362 6.63 -24.61 19.87
N THR A 363 5.86 -25.21 18.95
CA THR A 363 5.12 -24.55 17.88
C THR A 363 3.63 -24.77 18.06
N ARG A 364 2.82 -23.90 17.47
CA ARG A 364 1.37 -24.05 17.35
C ARG A 364 1.00 -24.35 15.90
N SER A 365 -0.24 -24.82 15.71
CA SER A 365 -0.81 -25.07 14.39
C SER A 365 -2.33 -24.95 14.45
N TYR A 366 -2.97 -24.72 13.30
CA TYR A 366 -4.42 -24.75 13.14
C TYR A 366 -4.81 -25.31 11.76
N PRO A 367 -6.05 -25.85 11.61
CA PRO A 367 -6.50 -26.44 10.37
C PRO A 367 -6.72 -25.40 9.28
N THR A 368 -6.53 -25.82 8.02
CA THR A 368 -6.84 -25.04 6.81
C THR A 368 -7.92 -25.74 5.99
N THR A 369 -8.62 -24.96 5.17
CA THR A 369 -9.56 -25.44 4.16
C THR A 369 -9.49 -24.59 2.92
N SER A 370 -10.12 -25.02 1.83
CA SER A 370 -10.35 -24.17 0.66
C SER A 370 -11.81 -23.69 0.63
N ILE A 371 -12.07 -22.65 -0.17
CA ILE A 371 -13.46 -22.17 -0.32
C ILE A 371 -14.33 -23.20 -1.01
N GLU A 372 -13.76 -24.06 -1.89
CA GLU A 372 -14.44 -25.15 -2.55
C GLU A 372 -14.93 -26.18 -1.52
N ASN A 373 -14.04 -26.62 -0.62
CA ASN A 373 -14.38 -27.56 0.42
C ASN A 373 -15.44 -26.99 1.36
N LEU A 374 -15.31 -25.72 1.75
CA LEU A 374 -16.30 -25.03 2.59
C LEU A 374 -17.66 -24.95 1.92
N PHE A 375 -17.69 -24.67 0.60
CA PHE A 375 -18.92 -24.64 -0.20
C PHE A 375 -19.58 -26.03 -0.23
N ASP A 376 -18.81 -27.09 -0.48
CA ASP A 376 -19.29 -28.46 -0.52
C ASP A 376 -19.78 -28.95 0.87
N GLU A 377 -19.11 -28.56 1.96
CA GLU A 377 -19.56 -28.80 3.33
C GLU A 377 -20.93 -28.15 3.57
N THR A 378 -21.08 -26.89 3.18
CA THR A 378 -22.35 -26.14 3.33
C THR A 378 -23.47 -26.75 2.51
N ALA A 379 -23.18 -27.20 1.28
CA ALA A 379 -24.15 -27.89 0.43
C ALA A 379 -24.64 -29.21 1.03
N ARG A 380 -23.80 -29.87 1.86
CA ARG A 380 -24.15 -31.09 2.63
C ARG A 380 -24.83 -30.78 3.97
N GLY A 381 -25.09 -29.51 4.29
CA GLY A 381 -25.75 -29.07 5.51
C GLY A 381 -24.81 -28.95 6.72
N ILE A 382 -23.50 -29.03 6.52
CA ILE A 382 -22.50 -28.79 7.57
C ILE A 382 -22.39 -27.27 7.74
N ARG A 383 -22.65 -26.78 8.96
CA ARG A 383 -22.59 -25.35 9.28
C ARG A 383 -21.26 -25.01 9.91
N ALA A 384 -20.60 -23.98 9.39
CA ALA A 384 -19.42 -23.35 9.98
C ALA A 384 -19.82 -21.96 10.53
N ASP A 385 -19.22 -21.53 11.64
CA ASP A 385 -19.30 -20.14 12.08
C ASP A 385 -18.27 -19.34 11.24
N LEU A 386 -18.77 -18.50 10.34
CA LEU A 386 -17.96 -17.83 9.35
C LEU A 386 -17.63 -16.40 9.78
N LEU A 387 -16.36 -16.00 9.62
CA LEU A 387 -15.90 -14.64 9.83
C LEU A 387 -15.27 -14.10 8.53
N ASP A 388 -15.94 -13.12 7.92
CA ASP A 388 -15.44 -12.38 6.76
C ASP A 388 -14.69 -11.14 7.22
N VAL A 389 -13.38 -11.09 6.94
CA VAL A 389 -12.47 -10.03 7.43
C VAL A 389 -12.09 -9.00 6.35
N ARG A 390 -12.90 -8.88 5.31
CA ARG A 390 -12.75 -7.84 4.28
C ARG A 390 -13.17 -6.46 4.80
N GLN A 391 -12.98 -5.41 3.98
CA GLN A 391 -13.46 -4.05 4.29
C GLN A 391 -14.96 -3.90 4.01
N ALA A 392 -15.60 -2.93 4.68
CA ALA A 392 -17.03 -2.65 4.53
C ALA A 392 -17.44 -2.30 3.08
N VAL A 393 -16.55 -1.66 2.32
CA VAL A 393 -16.76 -1.36 0.90
C VAL A 393 -16.91 -2.65 0.08
N GLU A 394 -16.10 -3.67 0.36
CA GLU A 394 -16.16 -4.96 -0.34
C GLU A 394 -17.45 -5.73 0.03
N TRP A 395 -17.92 -5.66 1.29
CA TRP A 395 -19.20 -6.27 1.68
C TRP A 395 -20.38 -5.61 0.99
N ARG A 396 -20.34 -4.29 0.80
CA ARG A 396 -21.37 -3.53 0.11
C ARG A 396 -21.40 -3.86 -1.39
N ASP A 397 -20.23 -3.89 -2.03
CA ASP A 397 -20.13 -3.97 -3.49
C ASP A 397 -20.14 -5.42 -4.02
N ASP A 398 -19.45 -6.34 -3.31
CA ASP A 398 -19.33 -7.75 -3.70
C ASP A 398 -20.30 -8.67 -2.93
N GLY A 399 -21.01 -8.15 -1.91
CA GLY A 399 -21.82 -8.95 -1.01
C GLY A 399 -21.00 -9.77 -0.01
N THR A 400 -21.71 -10.59 0.80
CA THR A 400 -21.14 -11.47 1.84
C THR A 400 -21.67 -12.88 1.68
N ILE A 401 -20.94 -13.86 2.24
CA ILE A 401 -21.47 -15.23 2.37
C ILE A 401 -22.64 -15.21 3.37
N PRO A 402 -23.82 -15.78 3.05
CA PRO A 402 -24.97 -15.76 3.95
C PRO A 402 -24.66 -16.35 5.32
N GLY A 403 -24.93 -15.58 6.38
CA GLY A 403 -24.71 -15.97 7.77
C GLY A 403 -23.29 -15.71 8.29
N ALA A 404 -22.37 -15.20 7.46
CA ALA A 404 -21.05 -14.82 7.93
C ALA A 404 -21.11 -13.54 8.80
N ARG A 405 -20.35 -13.55 9.90
CA ARG A 405 -20.04 -12.34 10.66
C ARG A 405 -19.07 -11.48 9.82
N THR A 406 -19.13 -10.17 9.99
CA THR A 406 -18.26 -9.24 9.27
C THR A 406 -17.50 -8.37 10.28
N ILE A 407 -16.18 -8.54 10.32
CA ILE A 407 -15.27 -7.70 11.10
C ILE A 407 -14.03 -7.45 10.24
N PHE A 408 -13.74 -6.22 9.91
CA PHE A 408 -12.52 -5.92 9.17
C PHE A 408 -11.28 -6.35 9.98
N VAL A 409 -10.28 -6.94 9.31
CA VAL A 409 -9.11 -7.54 9.99
C VAL A 409 -8.39 -6.56 10.93
N ALA A 410 -8.31 -5.27 10.58
CA ALA A 410 -7.67 -4.27 11.43
C ALA A 410 -8.48 -3.94 12.71
N ASP A 411 -9.79 -4.17 12.71
CA ASP A 411 -10.66 -3.95 13.88
C ASP A 411 -10.71 -5.18 14.78
N LEU A 412 -10.30 -6.34 14.25
CA LEU A 412 -10.44 -7.62 14.95
C LEU A 412 -9.78 -7.65 16.34
N PRO A 413 -8.55 -7.11 16.55
CA PRO A 413 -7.94 -7.08 17.88
C PRO A 413 -8.78 -6.38 18.93
N GLY A 414 -9.51 -5.31 18.58
CA GLY A 414 -10.38 -4.56 19.47
C GLY A 414 -11.78 -5.19 19.68
N ARG A 415 -12.13 -6.19 18.86
CA ARG A 415 -13.48 -6.78 18.81
C ARG A 415 -13.51 -8.29 19.11
N LEU A 416 -12.42 -8.83 19.63
CA LEU A 416 -12.32 -10.26 20.00
C LEU A 416 -13.41 -10.70 20.98
N SER A 417 -13.84 -9.82 21.88
CA SER A 417 -14.92 -10.11 22.86
C SER A 417 -16.31 -10.33 22.24
N GLU A 418 -16.48 -9.99 20.94
CA GLU A 418 -17.73 -10.22 20.21
C GLU A 418 -17.80 -11.63 19.61
N LEU A 419 -16.69 -12.37 19.67
CA LEU A 419 -16.57 -13.69 19.06
C LEU A 419 -16.70 -14.81 20.08
N PRO A 420 -17.26 -15.96 19.70
CA PRO A 420 -17.29 -17.15 20.53
C PRO A 420 -15.87 -17.67 20.78
N THR A 421 -15.65 -18.27 21.94
CA THR A 421 -14.36 -18.87 22.33
C THR A 421 -14.46 -20.40 22.57
N ASP A 422 -15.65 -20.94 22.47
CA ASP A 422 -15.99 -22.32 22.80
C ASP A 422 -16.09 -23.26 21.60
N HIS A 423 -16.00 -22.71 20.38
CA HIS A 423 -16.03 -23.49 19.14
C HIS A 423 -15.19 -22.85 18.04
N GLU A 424 -14.96 -23.59 16.95
CA GLU A 424 -14.12 -23.18 15.82
C GLU A 424 -14.78 -22.10 14.98
N ILE A 425 -14.02 -21.03 14.68
CA ILE A 425 -14.39 -19.99 13.73
C ILE A 425 -13.66 -20.23 12.41
N THR A 426 -14.39 -20.32 11.31
CA THR A 426 -13.80 -20.40 9.96
C THR A 426 -13.64 -19.01 9.38
N VAL A 427 -12.39 -18.58 9.16
CA VAL A 427 -12.05 -17.23 8.72
C VAL A 427 -11.81 -17.19 7.22
N LEU A 428 -12.38 -16.20 6.56
CA LEU A 428 -12.22 -15.96 5.12
C LEU A 428 -12.03 -14.47 4.79
N CYS A 429 -11.47 -14.22 3.61
CA CYS A 429 -11.42 -12.90 2.99
C CYS A 429 -11.62 -13.04 1.47
N LYS A 430 -11.06 -12.14 0.66
CA LYS A 430 -11.16 -12.22 -0.82
C LYS A 430 -10.34 -13.38 -1.40
N ALA A 431 -9.10 -13.59 -0.93
CA ALA A 431 -8.15 -14.55 -1.50
C ALA A 431 -7.22 -15.26 -0.48
N GLY A 432 -7.39 -15.04 0.84
CA GLY A 432 -6.66 -15.74 1.92
C GLY A 432 -5.70 -14.86 2.72
N SER A 433 -5.04 -13.83 2.19
CA SER A 433 -4.00 -13.04 2.88
C SER A 433 -4.51 -12.33 4.15
N ARG A 434 -5.67 -11.68 4.13
CA ARG A 434 -6.27 -11.10 5.34
C ARG A 434 -6.84 -12.16 6.29
N ALA A 435 -7.28 -13.29 5.73
CA ALA A 435 -7.82 -14.39 6.54
C ALA A 435 -6.72 -15.03 7.39
N THR A 436 -5.51 -15.20 6.88
CA THR A 436 -4.40 -15.74 7.66
C THR A 436 -3.98 -14.81 8.81
N ILE A 437 -3.97 -13.49 8.56
CA ILE A 437 -3.74 -12.48 9.60
C ILE A 437 -4.78 -12.65 10.72
N ALA A 438 -6.06 -12.70 10.36
CA ALA A 438 -7.14 -12.87 11.33
C ALA A 438 -7.06 -14.20 12.06
N ALA A 439 -6.71 -15.30 11.37
CA ALA A 439 -6.51 -16.60 11.98
C ALA A 439 -5.38 -16.57 13.02
N SER A 440 -4.26 -15.90 12.72
CA SER A 440 -3.15 -15.75 13.67
C SER A 440 -3.53 -14.92 14.91
N ILE A 441 -4.39 -13.89 14.75
CA ILE A 441 -4.93 -13.10 15.85
C ILE A 441 -5.83 -13.96 16.75
N LEU A 442 -6.73 -14.76 16.16
CA LEU A 442 -7.64 -15.64 16.88
C LEU A 442 -6.87 -16.74 17.62
N ASP A 443 -5.91 -17.39 16.94
CA ASP A 443 -5.06 -18.41 17.58
C ASP A 443 -4.27 -17.82 18.76
N GLY A 444 -3.68 -16.63 18.58
CA GLY A 444 -2.98 -15.91 19.65
C GLY A 444 -3.87 -15.56 20.85
N ALA A 445 -5.16 -15.37 20.61
CA ALA A 445 -6.18 -15.14 21.65
C ALA A 445 -6.74 -16.45 22.25
N GLY A 446 -6.32 -17.63 21.77
CA GLY A 446 -6.79 -18.91 22.23
C GLY A 446 -8.17 -19.32 21.69
N VAL A 447 -8.65 -18.65 20.64
CA VAL A 447 -9.90 -18.98 19.95
C VAL A 447 -9.63 -20.08 18.92
N PRO A 448 -10.37 -21.21 18.95
CA PRO A 448 -10.24 -22.24 17.91
C PRO A 448 -10.54 -21.66 16.52
N VAL A 449 -9.64 -21.89 15.56
CA VAL A 449 -9.75 -21.27 14.23
C VAL A 449 -9.46 -22.26 13.12
N ARG A 450 -10.18 -22.13 11.99
CA ARG A 450 -9.91 -22.78 10.72
C ARG A 450 -9.74 -21.71 9.63
N LEU A 451 -8.65 -21.77 8.89
CA LEU A 451 -8.32 -20.79 7.85
C LEU A 451 -8.84 -21.25 6.48
N VAL A 452 -9.61 -20.40 5.78
CA VAL A 452 -9.82 -20.54 4.33
C VAL A 452 -8.56 -20.01 3.62
N ALA A 453 -7.66 -20.93 3.29
CA ALA A 453 -6.34 -20.60 2.76
C ALA A 453 -6.35 -20.26 1.25
N SER A 454 -7.37 -20.69 0.52
CA SER A 454 -7.50 -20.44 -0.93
C SER A 454 -8.95 -20.17 -1.35
N GLY A 455 -9.14 -19.33 -2.38
CA GLY A 455 -10.40 -19.00 -3.05
C GLY A 455 -11.14 -17.83 -2.39
N GLY A 456 -11.57 -17.88 -1.18
CA GLY A 456 -12.26 -16.79 -0.47
C GLY A 456 -13.64 -16.40 -1.03
N ALA A 457 -14.12 -15.20 -0.68
CA ALA A 457 -15.47 -14.73 -1.00
C ALA A 457 -15.76 -14.64 -2.50
N THR A 458 -14.77 -14.33 -3.32
CA THR A 458 -14.92 -14.29 -4.79
C THR A 458 -15.23 -15.68 -5.35
N GLY A 459 -14.45 -16.70 -4.96
CA GLY A 459 -14.69 -18.07 -5.39
C GLY A 459 -16.01 -18.65 -4.88
N TRP A 460 -16.49 -18.20 -3.69
CA TRP A 460 -17.83 -18.55 -3.22
C TRP A 460 -18.92 -17.99 -4.14
N ALA A 461 -18.83 -16.70 -4.48
CA ALA A 461 -19.82 -16.04 -5.34
C ALA A 461 -19.88 -16.68 -6.73
N GLU A 462 -18.74 -17.03 -7.32
CA GLU A 462 -18.66 -17.72 -8.61
C GLU A 462 -19.34 -19.09 -8.58
N ARG A 463 -19.09 -19.89 -7.52
CA ARG A 463 -19.73 -21.21 -7.35
C ARG A 463 -21.22 -21.10 -7.10
N PHE A 464 -21.64 -20.11 -6.32
CA PHE A 464 -23.06 -19.87 -6.09
C PHE A 464 -23.77 -19.51 -7.37
N ALA A 465 -23.21 -18.59 -8.18
CA ALA A 465 -23.76 -18.23 -9.48
C ALA A 465 -23.85 -19.43 -10.46
N ALA A 466 -22.82 -20.28 -10.48
CA ALA A 466 -22.81 -21.50 -11.29
C ALA A 466 -23.91 -22.49 -10.86
N LEU A 467 -24.14 -22.64 -9.56
CA LEU A 467 -25.19 -23.51 -9.01
C LEU A 467 -26.60 -22.99 -9.38
N GLU A 468 -26.83 -21.69 -9.24
CA GLU A 468 -28.10 -21.07 -9.63
C GLU A 468 -28.39 -21.20 -11.12
N ALA A 469 -27.37 -20.99 -11.98
CA ALA A 469 -27.49 -21.19 -13.42
C ALA A 469 -27.87 -22.64 -13.78
N SER A 470 -27.24 -23.63 -13.12
CA SER A 470 -27.54 -25.05 -13.35
C SER A 470 -28.98 -25.44 -12.93
N ARG A 471 -29.47 -24.87 -11.83
CA ARG A 471 -30.86 -25.07 -11.35
C ARG A 471 -31.85 -24.48 -12.31
N THR A 472 -31.56 -23.28 -12.87
CA THR A 472 -32.44 -22.63 -13.85
C THR A 472 -32.58 -23.45 -15.14
N VAL A 473 -31.47 -24.00 -15.65
CA VAL A 473 -31.45 -24.89 -16.82
C VAL A 473 -32.22 -26.18 -16.54
N SER A 474 -32.01 -26.81 -15.37
CA SER A 474 -32.74 -28.03 -15.00
C SER A 474 -34.24 -27.82 -14.88
N ASN A 475 -34.69 -26.69 -14.31
CA ASN A 475 -36.08 -26.34 -14.19
C ASN A 475 -36.72 -26.03 -15.56
N ALA A 476 -35.99 -25.36 -16.47
CA ALA A 476 -36.45 -25.12 -17.83
C ALA A 476 -36.62 -26.42 -18.62
N ALA A 477 -35.67 -27.37 -18.49
CA ALA A 477 -35.77 -28.69 -19.11
C ALA A 477 -36.94 -29.51 -18.55
N ALA A 478 -37.21 -29.43 -17.24
CA ALA A 478 -38.36 -30.12 -16.62
C ALA A 478 -39.72 -29.51 -17.00
N SER A 479 -39.79 -28.21 -17.29
CA SER A 479 -41.03 -27.54 -17.70
C SER A 479 -41.33 -27.66 -19.21
N GLY A 480 -40.30 -27.93 -20.05
CA GLY A 480 -40.46 -28.13 -21.49
C GLY A 480 -40.82 -29.56 -21.91
N SER A 481 -40.93 -30.49 -20.96
CA SER A 481 -41.30 -31.90 -21.20
C SER A 481 -42.76 -32.24 -20.78
N ARG A 482 -43.63 -31.25 -20.64
CA ARG A 482 -45.06 -31.44 -20.38
C ARG A 482 -45.90 -31.00 -21.58
#